data_cb518bb81826b2626122806c0a0a4440
#
_entry.id   cb518bb81826b2626122806c0a0a4440
#
_cell.length_a   1.000
_cell.length_b   1.000
_cell.length_c   1.000
_cell.angle_alpha   90.00
_cell.angle_beta   90.00
_cell.angle_gamma   90.00
#
_symmetry.space_group_name_H-M   'P 1'
#
loop_
_entity.id
_entity.type
_entity.pdbx_description
1 polymer ?
#
loop_
_entity_poly.entity_id
_entity_poly.type
_entity_poly.pdbx_seq_one_letter_code
_entity_poly.pdbx_strand_id
1 'polypeptide(L)'
;MKNIDKKRKVQLFIIFMIAIALLAGSVTYALIELNIIYRGNQENTISSCSFNIDIKENNPINLVSTYPMDDSEATKLEPYKFSITPNSQTCSKLQYNITIVSNCDTCTKTNGICNDNNLCNCNEGYQIDPNLIKYEITNKTTGEKTVGINPYKMGVAGSMTVGTTINFELRMWIINSATNDDLYIKENGSYKEDSNGLILTKNFCSKVKITGTDTPYLTPIDVSGANKPVLASNMIPVYYDETSDVWKKADASNTNKTNPWYSYNSTGEYKGMWANAVTVKDTNRQTYLNATPGTTIPMDDINTMWVWIPRFNAVTPSNYNGGTADNPGAIDVTFVKQNETAIDAFTFGNKELSGFWYGKFETSHTTLASSETANNLGCTNETCSNANGIIIKPNVTSLRWNNPSNFFFASRSMEQTGNSFGFVSTEVDTHMSKNNEWGAVAYLTHSIYGRCADSTSCTEIGINNNKSYLTGYGAPAGSNSSQTNGAYNTELGKNASTTRTIYGIYDMSGGANEYVMGVLADTNGKARSGYSSSYNSGFTGMLKDGTTYTGITFPDSKYYNLYTGSSYTGHALTETEMWYSDGTDFVDASNPWFERGGGYYNSTGAGVFNFVIDSGDSGAYISSRLVISDK
;
A
#
# COMPACT_ATOMS: atom_id res chain seq x y z
N MET A 1 2.71 63.61 -20.38
CA MET A 1 1.76 62.50 -20.05
C MET A 1 1.57 61.42 -21.13
N LYS A 2 1.79 61.69 -22.41
CA LYS A 2 1.60 60.66 -23.50
C LYS A 2 2.69 59.58 -23.59
N ASN A 3 3.90 59.79 -23.02
CA ASN A 3 5.03 58.84 -23.15
C ASN A 3 5.03 57.75 -22.07
N ILE A 4 4.38 57.96 -20.91
CA ILE A 4 4.34 56.99 -19.83
C ILE A 4 3.35 55.87 -20.17
N ASP A 5 2.28 56.20 -20.88
CA ASP A 5 1.23 55.26 -21.28
C ASP A 5 1.72 54.24 -22.34
N LYS A 6 2.62 54.67 -23.22
CA LYS A 6 3.23 53.83 -24.26
C LYS A 6 4.25 52.82 -23.67
N LYS A 7 5.04 53.23 -22.69
CA LYS A 7 5.96 52.34 -21.98
C LYS A 7 5.24 51.29 -21.15
N ARG A 8 4.15 51.68 -20.51
CA ARG A 8 3.31 50.78 -19.71
C ARG A 8 2.56 49.76 -20.58
N LYS A 9 2.09 50.18 -21.76
CA LYS A 9 1.48 49.26 -22.75
C LYS A 9 2.49 48.28 -23.33
N VAL A 10 3.72 48.72 -23.59
CA VAL A 10 4.80 47.83 -24.05
C VAL A 10 5.23 46.85 -22.94
N GLN A 11 5.32 47.29 -21.70
CA GLN A 11 5.61 46.39 -20.57
C GLN A 11 4.50 45.37 -20.32
N LEU A 12 3.22 45.77 -20.38
CA LEU A 12 2.07 44.88 -20.30
C LEU A 12 2.03 43.86 -21.46
N PHE A 13 2.40 44.30 -22.67
CA PHE A 13 2.48 43.42 -23.85
C PHE A 13 3.63 42.41 -23.71
N ILE A 14 4.80 42.81 -23.17
CA ILE A 14 5.93 41.93 -22.90
C ILE A 14 5.58 40.92 -21.80
N ILE A 15 4.92 41.36 -20.72
CA ILE A 15 4.43 40.47 -19.66
C ILE A 15 3.40 39.47 -20.18
N PHE A 16 2.49 39.92 -21.05
CA PHE A 16 1.50 39.06 -21.68
C PHE A 16 2.14 38.06 -22.65
N MET A 17 3.15 38.45 -23.41
CA MET A 17 3.90 37.55 -24.30
C MET A 17 4.76 36.55 -23.49
N ILE A 18 5.32 36.97 -22.35
CA ILE A 18 6.03 36.04 -21.43
C ILE A 18 5.03 35.06 -20.76
N ALA A 19 3.85 35.53 -20.38
CA ALA A 19 2.80 34.68 -19.84
C ALA A 19 2.27 33.67 -20.88
N ILE A 20 2.13 34.07 -22.15
CA ILE A 20 1.79 33.17 -23.26
C ILE A 20 2.93 32.19 -23.53
N ALA A 21 4.18 32.60 -23.48
CA ALA A 21 5.34 31.73 -23.64
C ALA A 21 5.47 30.74 -22.49
N LEU A 22 5.18 31.17 -21.24
CA LEU A 22 5.13 30.28 -20.06
C LEU A 22 3.91 29.33 -20.11
N LEU A 23 2.76 29.78 -20.57
CA LEU A 23 1.59 28.94 -20.81
C LEU A 23 1.85 27.94 -21.96
N ALA A 24 2.46 28.38 -23.06
CA ALA A 24 2.88 27.49 -24.14
C ALA A 24 3.96 26.50 -23.67
N GLY A 25 4.93 26.94 -22.83
CA GLY A 25 5.92 26.07 -22.21
C GLY A 25 5.32 25.06 -21.23
N SER A 26 4.27 25.42 -20.49
CA SER A 26 3.57 24.51 -19.58
C SER A 26 2.61 23.55 -20.30
N VAL A 27 2.11 23.92 -21.47
CA VAL A 27 1.28 23.06 -22.32
C VAL A 27 2.14 22.06 -23.14
N THR A 28 3.42 22.37 -23.40
CA THR A 28 4.37 21.46 -24.06
C THR A 28 4.89 20.35 -23.14
N TYR A 29 4.61 20.37 -21.85
CA TYR A 29 4.83 19.24 -20.93
C TYR A 29 3.60 18.34 -20.73
N ALA A 30 2.50 18.56 -21.46
CA ALA A 30 1.44 17.58 -21.55
C ALA A 30 1.95 16.40 -22.38
N LEU A 31 2.21 15.28 -21.71
CA LEU A 31 2.52 13.98 -22.31
C LEU A 31 1.58 13.69 -23.49
N ILE A 32 2.13 13.73 -24.70
CA ILE A 32 1.40 13.27 -25.87
C ILE A 32 1.67 11.79 -26.00
N GLU A 33 0.77 11.02 -25.44
CA GLU A 33 0.68 9.60 -25.75
C GLU A 33 0.16 9.43 -27.18
N LEU A 34 1.01 8.94 -28.06
CA LEU A 34 0.61 8.47 -29.35
C LEU A 34 -0.04 7.09 -29.19
N ASN A 35 -1.36 7.06 -29.16
CA ASN A 35 -2.11 5.81 -29.19
C ASN A 35 -2.19 5.29 -30.63
N ILE A 36 -1.24 4.46 -31.02
CA ILE A 36 -1.34 3.71 -32.29
C ILE A 36 -2.20 2.48 -32.02
N ILE A 37 -3.50 2.61 -32.25
CA ILE A 37 -4.41 1.48 -32.29
C ILE A 37 -4.22 0.82 -33.65
N TYR A 38 -3.97 -0.50 -33.64
CA TYR A 38 -3.76 -1.28 -34.85
C TYR A 38 -4.85 -1.07 -35.90
N ARG A 39 -4.51 -0.54 -36.98
CA ARG A 39 -4.91 -0.41 -38.39
C ARG A 39 -4.77 1.02 -38.89
N GLY A 40 -3.79 1.22 -39.75
CA GLY A 40 -3.61 2.43 -40.56
C GLY A 40 -2.74 3.51 -39.96
N ASN A 41 -2.02 4.17 -40.80
CA ASN A 41 -1.17 5.32 -40.52
C ASN A 41 -1.98 6.40 -39.80
N GLN A 42 -1.60 6.75 -38.58
CA GLN A 42 -2.06 8.01 -37.95
C GLN A 42 -0.84 8.90 -37.68
N GLU A 43 -0.83 10.04 -38.27
CA GLU A 43 0.11 11.12 -37.96
C GLU A 43 -0.33 11.83 -36.68
N ASN A 44 0.60 11.97 -35.74
CA ASN A 44 0.40 12.82 -34.58
C ASN A 44 1.37 13.98 -34.58
N THR A 45 0.80 15.17 -34.50
CA THR A 45 1.53 16.42 -34.42
C THR A 45 1.48 16.92 -32.99
N ILE A 46 2.55 16.80 -32.29
CA ILE A 46 3.11 17.65 -31.21
C ILE A 46 4.09 16.77 -30.39
N SER A 47 5.22 16.47 -30.95
CA SER A 47 6.44 16.04 -30.26
C SER A 47 7.56 17.01 -30.65
N SER A 48 8.67 17.03 -29.94
CA SER A 48 9.85 17.79 -30.35
C SER A 48 10.38 17.30 -31.70
N CYS A 49 9.94 16.11 -32.13
CA CYS A 49 10.19 15.52 -33.42
C CYS A 49 8.96 14.71 -33.90
N SER A 50 8.83 14.57 -35.22
CA SER A 50 7.75 13.81 -35.86
C SER A 50 8.20 12.38 -36.14
N PHE A 51 7.40 11.37 -35.78
CA PHE A 51 7.70 9.97 -36.02
C PHE A 51 6.47 9.12 -36.33
N ASN A 52 6.71 7.94 -36.89
CA ASN A 52 5.73 6.88 -37.10
C ASN A 52 6.32 5.53 -36.67
N ILE A 53 5.50 4.59 -36.23
CA ILE A 53 5.93 3.23 -35.91
C ILE A 53 5.23 2.27 -36.85
N ASP A 54 5.99 1.59 -37.69
CA ASP A 54 5.47 0.53 -38.55
C ASP A 54 5.38 -0.78 -37.74
N ILE A 55 4.19 -1.36 -37.70
CA ILE A 55 3.90 -2.61 -37.01
C ILE A 55 3.61 -3.67 -38.06
N LYS A 56 4.31 -4.80 -37.98
CA LYS A 56 4.05 -5.99 -38.82
C LYS A 56 3.68 -7.15 -37.91
N GLU A 57 2.57 -7.80 -38.21
CA GLU A 57 2.05 -8.96 -37.50
C GLU A 57 1.98 -10.18 -38.45
N ASN A 58 2.18 -11.35 -37.87
CA ASN A 58 2.07 -12.59 -38.62
C ASN A 58 0.71 -13.30 -38.42
N ASN A 59 0.11 -13.22 -37.21
CA ASN A 59 -1.13 -13.90 -36.87
C ASN A 59 -1.97 -13.06 -35.88
N PRO A 60 -3.31 -13.16 -35.91
CA PRO A 60 -4.16 -12.53 -34.88
C PRO A 60 -4.03 -13.25 -33.53
N ILE A 61 -4.22 -12.51 -32.43
CA ILE A 61 -4.31 -13.08 -31.09
C ILE A 61 -5.76 -13.51 -30.85
N ASN A 62 -5.96 -14.81 -30.71
CA ASN A 62 -7.28 -15.35 -30.40
C ASN A 62 -7.15 -16.57 -29.48
N LEU A 63 -7.67 -16.47 -28.24
CA LEU A 63 -7.81 -17.57 -27.32
C LEU A 63 -9.26 -18.04 -27.33
N VAL A 64 -9.62 -18.84 -28.30
CA VAL A 64 -10.92 -19.49 -28.41
C VAL A 64 -10.72 -20.99 -28.26
N SER A 65 -11.54 -21.64 -27.45
CA SER A 65 -11.50 -23.09 -27.22
C SER A 65 -10.14 -23.61 -26.72
N THR A 66 -9.44 -22.82 -25.93
CA THR A 66 -8.19 -23.22 -25.29
C THR A 66 -8.47 -23.87 -23.93
N TYR A 67 -7.57 -24.78 -23.52
CA TYR A 67 -7.66 -25.47 -22.24
C TYR A 67 -6.67 -24.89 -21.24
N PRO A 68 -6.93 -24.99 -19.92
CA PRO A 68 -5.94 -24.73 -18.90
C PRO A 68 -4.69 -25.58 -19.11
N MET A 69 -3.51 -24.99 -18.92
CA MET A 69 -2.24 -25.71 -19.12
C MET A 69 -1.16 -25.20 -18.16
N ASP A 70 -0.17 -26.07 -17.97
CA ASP A 70 1.03 -25.72 -17.21
C ASP A 70 1.98 -24.82 -18.00
N ASP A 71 2.81 -24.07 -17.30
CA ASP A 71 3.83 -23.20 -17.91
C ASP A 71 4.78 -23.95 -18.84
N SER A 72 5.11 -25.20 -18.51
CA SER A 72 5.98 -26.05 -19.34
C SER A 72 5.35 -26.44 -20.68
N GLU A 73 4.04 -26.54 -20.74
CA GLU A 73 3.29 -26.78 -21.98
C GLU A 73 3.08 -25.49 -22.76
N ALA A 74 2.79 -24.41 -22.06
CA ALA A 74 2.60 -23.08 -22.64
C ALA A 74 3.83 -22.58 -23.42
N THR A 75 5.03 -22.91 -22.96
CA THR A 75 6.27 -22.57 -23.67
C THR A 75 6.41 -23.25 -25.03
N LYS A 76 5.65 -24.33 -25.29
CA LYS A 76 5.63 -25.06 -26.59
C LYS A 76 4.61 -24.49 -27.58
N LEU A 77 3.73 -23.58 -27.12
CA LEU A 77 2.76 -22.92 -28.00
C LEU A 77 3.50 -22.07 -29.06
N GLU A 78 2.96 -22.06 -30.28
CA GLU A 78 3.40 -21.08 -31.28
C GLU A 78 3.13 -19.67 -30.78
N PRO A 79 4.15 -18.80 -30.71
CA PRO A 79 3.96 -17.44 -30.25
C PRO A 79 3.26 -16.58 -31.32
N TYR A 80 2.51 -15.61 -30.82
CA TYR A 80 2.14 -14.48 -31.65
C TYR A 80 3.39 -13.63 -31.93
N LYS A 81 3.72 -13.43 -33.19
CA LYS A 81 4.95 -12.76 -33.63
C LYS A 81 4.59 -11.39 -34.22
N PHE A 82 5.23 -10.37 -33.74
CA PHE A 82 5.11 -9.03 -34.29
C PHE A 82 6.44 -8.30 -34.26
N SER A 83 6.57 -7.27 -35.08
CA SER A 83 7.73 -6.40 -35.09
C SER A 83 7.33 -4.94 -35.14
N ILE A 84 8.18 -4.09 -34.57
CA ILE A 84 8.04 -2.64 -34.60
C ILE A 84 9.27 -2.02 -35.25
N THR A 85 9.04 -1.04 -36.12
CA THR A 85 10.11 -0.28 -36.80
C THR A 85 9.78 1.19 -36.72
N PRO A 86 10.53 2.00 -35.96
CA PRO A 86 10.29 3.43 -35.90
C PRO A 86 10.83 4.13 -37.13
N ASN A 87 10.00 4.98 -37.74
CA ASN A 87 10.36 5.83 -38.87
C ASN A 87 10.25 7.30 -38.47
N SER A 88 11.31 8.07 -38.68
CA SER A 88 11.33 9.50 -38.47
C SER A 88 12.44 10.14 -39.30
N GLN A 89 12.22 11.40 -39.68
CA GLN A 89 13.25 12.23 -40.31
C GLN A 89 13.89 13.21 -39.32
N THR A 90 13.28 13.37 -38.14
CA THR A 90 13.64 14.40 -37.16
C THR A 90 14.04 13.82 -35.80
N CYS A 91 13.66 12.58 -35.49
CA CYS A 91 14.09 11.85 -34.30
C CYS A 91 15.23 10.87 -34.64
N SER A 92 16.13 10.63 -33.69
CA SER A 92 17.16 9.59 -33.80
C SER A 92 16.86 8.37 -32.94
N LYS A 93 16.22 8.57 -31.80
CA LYS A 93 15.78 7.56 -30.85
C LYS A 93 14.37 7.83 -30.39
N LEU A 94 13.62 6.78 -30.14
CA LEU A 94 12.27 6.82 -29.60
C LEU A 94 12.15 5.84 -28.45
N GLN A 95 11.20 6.09 -27.57
CA GLN A 95 10.78 5.12 -26.57
C GLN A 95 9.50 4.44 -27.05
N TYR A 96 9.31 3.18 -26.68
CA TYR A 96 8.05 2.46 -26.94
C TYR A 96 7.51 1.86 -25.64
N ASN A 97 6.18 1.69 -25.61
CA ASN A 97 5.51 0.87 -24.61
C ASN A 97 4.53 -0.07 -25.32
N ILE A 98 4.62 -1.36 -25.02
CA ILE A 98 3.74 -2.40 -25.53
C ILE A 98 2.80 -2.80 -24.41
N THR A 99 1.51 -2.70 -24.65
CA THR A 99 0.44 -3.10 -23.74
C THR A 99 -0.54 -4.02 -24.46
N ILE A 100 -1.34 -4.76 -23.70
CA ILE A 100 -2.48 -5.50 -24.23
C ILE A 100 -3.74 -4.79 -23.75
N VAL A 101 -4.67 -4.57 -24.67
CA VAL A 101 -5.95 -3.94 -24.38
C VAL A 101 -7.10 -4.83 -24.84
N SER A 102 -8.26 -4.67 -24.20
CA SER A 102 -9.47 -5.37 -24.62
C SER A 102 -9.84 -4.94 -26.05
N ASN A 103 -10.01 -5.90 -26.94
CA ASN A 103 -10.55 -5.61 -28.26
C ASN A 103 -12.03 -5.18 -28.17
N CYS A 104 -12.73 -5.67 -27.16
CA CYS A 104 -14.13 -5.34 -26.91
C CYS A 104 -14.35 -3.85 -26.59
N ASP A 105 -13.35 -3.14 -26.06
CA ASP A 105 -13.49 -1.70 -25.73
C ASP A 105 -13.27 -0.79 -26.92
N THR A 106 -12.68 -1.29 -27.99
CA THR A 106 -12.18 -0.48 -29.11
C THR A 106 -12.75 -0.86 -30.47
N CYS A 107 -13.46 -1.99 -30.59
CA CYS A 107 -14.05 -2.43 -31.85
C CYS A 107 -15.48 -1.90 -32.06
N THR A 108 -15.89 -1.76 -33.32
CA THR A 108 -17.30 -1.56 -33.67
C THR A 108 -18.03 -2.88 -33.54
N LYS A 109 -19.15 -2.89 -32.80
CA LYS A 109 -19.92 -4.12 -32.49
C LYS A 109 -21.22 -4.18 -33.24
N THR A 110 -21.57 -5.39 -33.72
CA THR A 110 -22.90 -5.72 -34.23
C THR A 110 -23.43 -6.88 -33.41
N ASN A 111 -24.55 -6.71 -32.70
CA ASN A 111 -25.13 -7.69 -31.78
C ASN A 111 -24.10 -8.23 -30.74
N GLY A 112 -23.23 -7.34 -30.23
CA GLY A 112 -22.20 -7.70 -29.26
C GLY A 112 -20.95 -8.38 -29.84
N ILE A 113 -20.89 -8.62 -31.14
CA ILE A 113 -19.74 -9.22 -31.82
C ILE A 113 -18.89 -8.13 -32.47
N CYS A 114 -17.57 -8.18 -32.29
CA CYS A 114 -16.62 -7.28 -32.93
C CYS A 114 -16.65 -7.45 -34.46
N ASN A 115 -16.85 -6.36 -35.21
CA ASN A 115 -16.82 -6.41 -36.67
C ASN A 115 -15.41 -6.66 -37.23
N ASP A 116 -14.38 -6.31 -36.48
CA ASP A 116 -12.97 -6.51 -36.89
C ASP A 116 -12.53 -7.96 -36.85
N ASN A 117 -13.19 -8.77 -35.99
CA ASN A 117 -12.93 -10.18 -35.82
C ASN A 117 -14.23 -10.89 -35.39
N ASN A 118 -14.91 -11.53 -36.31
CA ASN A 118 -16.20 -12.21 -36.08
C ASN A 118 -16.20 -13.31 -35.01
N LEU A 119 -15.03 -13.63 -34.43
CA LEU A 119 -14.90 -14.62 -33.34
C LEU A 119 -14.96 -13.98 -31.95
N CYS A 120 -14.94 -12.65 -31.84
CA CYS A 120 -14.89 -11.92 -30.58
C CYS A 120 -16.30 -11.55 -30.12
N ASN A 121 -16.85 -12.32 -29.20
CA ASN A 121 -18.16 -12.02 -28.59
C ASN A 121 -17.95 -11.22 -27.29
N CYS A 122 -18.34 -9.96 -27.32
CA CYS A 122 -18.17 -9.01 -26.23
C CYS A 122 -19.40 -8.85 -25.33
N ASN A 123 -20.39 -9.74 -25.44
CA ASN A 123 -21.55 -9.72 -24.56
C ASN A 123 -21.13 -10.07 -23.11
N GLU A 124 -21.90 -9.59 -22.16
CA GLU A 124 -21.70 -9.90 -20.74
C GLU A 124 -21.72 -11.43 -20.52
N GLY A 125 -20.81 -11.94 -19.72
CA GLY A 125 -20.64 -13.37 -19.44
C GLY A 125 -19.92 -14.19 -20.53
N TYR A 126 -19.57 -13.57 -21.67
CA TYR A 126 -18.85 -14.26 -22.76
C TYR A 126 -17.34 -14.09 -22.72
N GLN A 127 -16.80 -13.29 -21.81
CA GLN A 127 -15.36 -13.07 -21.68
C GLN A 127 -14.77 -13.92 -20.53
N ILE A 128 -13.58 -14.46 -20.75
CA ILE A 128 -12.75 -15.10 -19.70
C ILE A 128 -12.21 -13.98 -18.79
N ASP A 129 -12.20 -14.23 -17.48
CA ASP A 129 -11.54 -13.33 -16.53
C ASP A 129 -10.05 -13.18 -16.90
N PRO A 130 -9.56 -11.96 -17.15
CA PRO A 130 -8.15 -11.75 -17.49
C PRO A 130 -7.18 -12.21 -16.38
N ASN A 131 -7.60 -12.33 -15.13
CA ASN A 131 -6.78 -12.87 -14.04
C ASN A 131 -6.52 -14.39 -14.17
N LEU A 132 -7.25 -15.08 -15.02
CA LEU A 132 -7.01 -16.49 -15.38
C LEU A 132 -6.10 -16.64 -16.59
N ILE A 133 -5.61 -15.55 -17.18
CA ILE A 133 -4.72 -15.57 -18.33
C ILE A 133 -3.31 -15.18 -17.91
N LYS A 134 -2.36 -16.08 -18.14
CA LYS A 134 -0.93 -15.82 -18.01
C LYS A 134 -0.34 -15.44 -19.36
N TYR A 135 0.70 -14.62 -19.35
CA TYR A 135 1.39 -14.21 -20.58
C TYR A 135 2.90 -14.27 -20.42
N GLU A 136 3.57 -14.45 -21.55
CA GLU A 136 5.01 -14.33 -21.71
C GLU A 136 5.29 -13.53 -22.97
N ILE A 137 5.99 -12.41 -22.85
CA ILE A 137 6.50 -11.65 -24.01
C ILE A 137 8.02 -11.64 -24.00
N THR A 138 8.61 -11.94 -25.15
CA THR A 138 10.06 -11.99 -25.35
C THR A 138 10.46 -10.99 -26.43
N ASN A 139 11.35 -10.07 -26.11
CA ASN A 139 12.07 -9.25 -27.09
C ASN A 139 13.16 -10.12 -27.73
N LYS A 140 12.97 -10.53 -28.97
CA LYS A 140 13.92 -11.42 -29.68
C LYS A 140 15.23 -10.73 -30.07
N THR A 141 15.24 -9.40 -30.05
CA THR A 141 16.44 -8.62 -30.36
C THR A 141 17.39 -8.53 -29.16
N THR A 142 16.85 -8.40 -27.94
CA THR A 142 17.66 -8.33 -26.71
C THR A 142 17.68 -9.63 -25.92
N GLY A 143 16.75 -10.55 -26.15
CA GLY A 143 16.54 -11.76 -25.36
C GLY A 143 15.76 -11.51 -24.04
N GLU A 144 15.37 -10.29 -23.75
CA GLU A 144 14.64 -9.92 -22.54
C GLU A 144 13.24 -10.54 -22.54
N LYS A 145 12.82 -11.08 -21.40
CA LYS A 145 11.57 -11.79 -21.20
C LYS A 145 10.78 -11.19 -20.03
N THR A 146 9.50 -10.97 -20.27
CA THR A 146 8.53 -10.54 -19.24
C THR A 146 7.41 -11.57 -19.14
N VAL A 147 7.12 -12.03 -17.91
CA VAL A 147 6.05 -12.99 -17.62
C VAL A 147 5.12 -12.39 -16.56
N GLY A 148 3.83 -12.60 -16.70
CA GLY A 148 2.84 -12.11 -15.72
C GLY A 148 1.48 -12.74 -15.87
N ILE A 149 0.58 -12.40 -14.95
CA ILE A 149 -0.84 -12.76 -14.97
C ILE A 149 -1.65 -11.50 -15.29
N ASN A 150 -2.79 -11.67 -15.94
CA ASN A 150 -3.63 -10.61 -16.44
C ASN A 150 -2.96 -9.77 -17.53
N PRO A 151 -3.13 -10.16 -18.81
CA PRO A 151 -2.46 -9.47 -19.92
C PRO A 151 -2.77 -7.97 -20.01
N TYR A 152 -3.91 -7.51 -19.50
CA TYR A 152 -4.24 -6.07 -19.48
C TYR A 152 -3.38 -5.25 -18.51
N LYS A 153 -2.65 -5.92 -17.62
CA LYS A 153 -1.65 -5.30 -16.75
C LYS A 153 -0.23 -5.33 -17.37
N MET A 154 -0.07 -5.92 -18.55
CA MET A 154 1.23 -5.97 -19.23
C MET A 154 1.66 -4.58 -19.67
N GLY A 155 2.91 -4.24 -19.36
CA GLY A 155 3.61 -3.07 -19.86
C GLY A 155 5.07 -3.43 -20.14
N VAL A 156 5.47 -3.38 -21.42
CA VAL A 156 6.86 -3.61 -21.83
C VAL A 156 7.36 -2.37 -22.52
N ALA A 157 8.22 -1.64 -21.85
CA ALA A 157 8.82 -0.40 -22.37
C ALA A 157 10.28 -0.60 -22.76
N GLY A 158 10.73 0.17 -23.73
CA GLY A 158 12.13 0.15 -24.17
C GLY A 158 12.44 1.31 -25.10
N SER A 159 13.71 1.40 -25.50
CA SER A 159 14.14 2.37 -26.50
C SER A 159 14.43 1.70 -27.84
N MET A 160 14.18 2.43 -28.93
CA MET A 160 14.43 1.99 -30.28
C MET A 160 15.12 3.09 -31.08
N THR A 161 16.07 2.68 -31.91
CA THR A 161 16.74 3.59 -32.85
C THR A 161 15.95 3.64 -34.15
N VAL A 162 15.73 4.81 -34.70
CA VAL A 162 15.01 4.98 -35.98
C VAL A 162 15.63 4.13 -37.08
N GLY A 163 14.78 3.45 -37.83
CA GLY A 163 15.18 2.53 -38.89
C GLY A 163 15.60 1.13 -38.46
N THR A 164 15.65 0.85 -37.13
CA THR A 164 15.91 -0.52 -36.64
C THR A 164 14.62 -1.26 -36.33
N THR A 165 14.55 -2.54 -36.65
CA THR A 165 13.38 -3.38 -36.36
C THR A 165 13.62 -4.18 -35.10
N ILE A 166 12.65 -4.14 -34.16
CA ILE A 166 12.64 -4.96 -32.97
C ILE A 166 11.55 -6.03 -33.12
N ASN A 167 11.90 -7.28 -32.86
CA ASN A 167 11.00 -8.41 -32.99
C ASN A 167 10.54 -8.91 -31.62
N PHE A 168 9.27 -9.24 -31.51
CA PHE A 168 8.65 -9.75 -30.29
C PHE A 168 7.94 -11.08 -30.55
N GLU A 169 7.93 -11.93 -29.53
CA GLU A 169 7.12 -13.14 -29.42
C GLU A 169 6.25 -13.04 -28.17
N LEU A 170 4.94 -13.17 -28.31
CA LEU A 170 3.98 -13.16 -27.22
C LEU A 170 3.27 -14.50 -27.16
N ARG A 171 3.21 -15.10 -25.98
CA ARG A 171 2.38 -16.26 -25.64
C ARG A 171 1.38 -15.88 -24.56
N MET A 172 0.18 -16.40 -24.67
CA MET A 172 -0.83 -16.29 -23.62
C MET A 172 -1.52 -17.63 -23.44
N TRP A 173 -1.84 -17.99 -22.21
CA TRP A 173 -2.50 -19.25 -21.90
C TRP A 173 -3.36 -19.13 -20.64
N ILE A 174 -4.33 -20.05 -20.52
CA ILE A 174 -5.19 -20.15 -19.35
C ILE A 174 -4.43 -20.94 -18.27
N ILE A 175 -4.40 -20.40 -17.05
CA ILE A 175 -3.71 -21.05 -15.91
C ILE A 175 -4.44 -22.33 -15.49
N ASN A 176 -3.69 -23.28 -14.92
CA ASN A 176 -4.19 -24.61 -14.55
C ASN A 176 -5.30 -24.61 -13.49
N SER A 177 -5.43 -23.54 -12.70
CA SER A 177 -6.47 -23.40 -11.68
C SER A 177 -7.84 -22.98 -12.23
N ALA A 178 -7.94 -22.66 -13.53
CA ALA A 178 -9.23 -22.31 -14.14
C ALA A 178 -10.17 -23.52 -14.18
N THR A 179 -11.41 -23.30 -13.82
CA THR A 179 -12.48 -24.31 -13.74
C THR A 179 -13.38 -24.26 -14.97
N ASN A 180 -14.24 -25.27 -15.14
CA ASN A 180 -15.23 -25.26 -16.21
C ASN A 180 -16.18 -24.05 -16.13
N ASP A 181 -16.47 -23.56 -14.94
CA ASP A 181 -17.32 -22.39 -14.73
C ASP A 181 -16.67 -21.09 -15.22
N ASP A 182 -15.35 -21.06 -15.21
CA ASP A 182 -14.59 -19.93 -15.74
C ASP A 182 -14.51 -19.92 -17.26
N LEU A 183 -14.63 -21.09 -17.89
CA LEU A 183 -14.37 -21.29 -19.32
C LEU A 183 -15.63 -21.43 -20.16
N TYR A 184 -16.74 -21.90 -19.57
CA TYR A 184 -17.99 -22.13 -20.28
C TYR A 184 -19.06 -21.12 -19.91
N ILE A 185 -19.94 -20.83 -20.87
CA ILE A 185 -21.05 -19.90 -20.66
C ILE A 185 -22.16 -20.61 -19.92
N LYS A 186 -22.70 -19.99 -18.87
CA LYS A 186 -23.88 -20.48 -18.14
C LYS A 186 -25.10 -19.61 -18.39
N GLU A 187 -26.25 -20.25 -18.49
CA GLU A 187 -27.57 -19.63 -18.55
C GLU A 187 -28.53 -20.41 -17.67
N ASN A 188 -29.19 -19.74 -16.73
CA ASN A 188 -30.11 -20.38 -15.77
C ASN A 188 -29.50 -21.56 -14.97
N GLY A 189 -28.21 -21.49 -14.65
CA GLY A 189 -27.49 -22.49 -13.86
C GLY A 189 -26.94 -23.69 -14.63
N SER A 190 -27.21 -23.79 -15.95
CA SER A 190 -26.71 -24.85 -16.83
C SER A 190 -25.75 -24.28 -17.86
N TYR A 191 -24.84 -25.11 -18.38
CA TYR A 191 -23.98 -24.70 -19.50
C TYR A 191 -24.84 -24.48 -20.76
N LYS A 192 -24.56 -23.38 -21.44
CA LYS A 192 -25.27 -23.00 -22.67
C LYS A 192 -24.72 -23.76 -23.84
N GLU A 193 -25.63 -24.32 -24.65
CA GLU A 193 -25.33 -25.05 -25.88
C GLU A 193 -25.70 -24.24 -27.12
N ASP A 194 -24.99 -24.49 -28.23
CA ASP A 194 -25.35 -23.98 -29.55
C ASP A 194 -26.49 -24.81 -30.19
N SER A 195 -26.87 -24.46 -31.39
CA SER A 195 -27.92 -25.20 -32.16
C SER A 195 -27.57 -26.66 -32.50
N ASN A 196 -26.32 -27.07 -32.32
CA ASN A 196 -25.79 -28.41 -32.56
C ASN A 196 -25.57 -29.22 -31.26
N GLY A 197 -25.89 -28.64 -30.10
CA GLY A 197 -25.68 -29.26 -28.80
C GLY A 197 -24.22 -29.16 -28.28
N LEU A 198 -23.43 -28.25 -28.82
CA LEU A 198 -22.07 -28.00 -28.34
C LEU A 198 -22.08 -26.91 -27.25
N ILE A 199 -21.42 -27.19 -26.13
CA ILE A 199 -21.28 -26.22 -25.04
C ILE A 199 -20.49 -25.00 -25.52
N LEU A 200 -21.05 -23.81 -25.31
CA LEU A 200 -20.43 -22.56 -25.69
C LEU A 200 -19.31 -22.18 -24.73
N THR A 201 -18.14 -21.83 -25.27
CA THR A 201 -16.98 -21.37 -24.52
C THR A 201 -16.92 -19.86 -24.43
N LYS A 202 -16.42 -19.36 -23.30
CA LYS A 202 -15.97 -17.96 -23.19
C LYS A 202 -14.73 -17.73 -24.04
N ASN A 203 -14.45 -16.48 -24.36
CA ASN A 203 -13.29 -16.09 -25.15
C ASN A 203 -12.53 -14.95 -24.47
N PHE A 204 -11.27 -14.80 -24.81
CA PHE A 204 -10.43 -13.66 -24.39
C PHE A 204 -10.07 -12.85 -25.62
N CYS A 205 -10.66 -11.68 -25.74
CA CYS A 205 -10.56 -10.81 -26.90
C CYS A 205 -9.61 -9.66 -26.64
N SER A 206 -8.42 -9.73 -27.18
CA SER A 206 -7.39 -8.73 -26.92
C SER A 206 -6.64 -8.31 -28.20
N LYS A 207 -5.94 -7.20 -28.10
CA LYS A 207 -5.01 -6.75 -29.11
C LYS A 207 -3.78 -6.10 -28.49
N VAL A 208 -2.67 -6.13 -29.20
CA VAL A 208 -1.47 -5.40 -28.83
C VAL A 208 -1.67 -3.92 -29.14
N LYS A 209 -1.40 -3.08 -28.15
CA LYS A 209 -1.34 -1.62 -28.28
C LYS A 209 0.12 -1.19 -28.11
N ILE A 210 0.66 -0.48 -29.10
CA ILE A 210 2.01 0.07 -29.04
C ILE A 210 1.89 1.58 -29.03
N THR A 211 2.56 2.19 -28.07
CA THR A 211 2.67 3.65 -27.98
C THR A 211 4.13 4.05 -28.10
N GLY A 212 4.40 5.15 -28.76
CA GLY A 212 5.74 5.71 -28.92
C GLY A 212 5.83 7.15 -28.40
N THR A 213 7.00 7.55 -27.94
CA THR A 213 7.30 8.91 -27.53
C THR A 213 8.78 9.23 -27.75
N ASP A 214 9.08 10.49 -27.96
CA ASP A 214 10.46 11.02 -28.03
C ASP A 214 11.03 11.30 -26.62
N THR A 215 10.19 11.25 -25.61
CA THR A 215 10.60 11.36 -24.20
C THR A 215 10.69 9.98 -23.56
N PRO A 216 11.58 9.75 -22.58
CA PRO A 216 11.67 8.47 -21.90
C PRO A 216 10.32 8.07 -21.26
N TYR A 217 9.88 6.84 -21.53
CA TYR A 217 8.80 6.25 -20.76
C TYR A 217 9.24 6.06 -19.31
N LEU A 218 8.50 6.66 -18.41
CA LEU A 218 8.71 6.49 -16.98
C LEU A 218 7.96 5.22 -16.55
N THR A 219 8.69 4.10 -16.46
CA THR A 219 8.11 2.84 -15.99
C THR A 219 7.81 2.97 -14.50
N PRO A 220 6.58 2.72 -14.05
CA PRO A 220 6.28 2.71 -12.63
C PRO A 220 7.20 1.74 -11.88
N ILE A 221 7.71 2.15 -10.73
CA ILE A 221 8.53 1.29 -9.86
C ILE A 221 7.66 0.20 -9.24
N ASP A 222 6.43 0.57 -8.86
CA ASP A 222 5.43 -0.37 -8.36
C ASP A 222 4.49 -0.83 -9.47
N VAL A 223 4.40 -2.14 -9.66
CA VAL A 223 3.49 -2.81 -10.59
C VAL A 223 2.63 -3.87 -9.89
N SER A 224 2.60 -3.87 -8.57
CA SER A 224 1.87 -4.84 -7.73
C SER A 224 0.35 -4.76 -7.87
N GLY A 225 -0.17 -3.63 -8.32
CA GLY A 225 -1.59 -3.31 -8.30
C GLY A 225 -2.07 -2.67 -6.99
N ALA A 226 -1.19 -2.47 -6.01
CA ALA A 226 -1.50 -1.74 -4.79
C ALA A 226 -2.04 -0.32 -5.08
N ASN A 227 -2.87 0.19 -4.18
CA ASN A 227 -3.33 1.57 -4.29
C ASN A 227 -2.19 2.53 -3.96
N LYS A 228 -2.05 3.56 -4.77
CA LYS A 228 -1.06 4.61 -4.56
C LYS A 228 -1.26 5.26 -3.19
N PRO A 229 -0.17 5.61 -2.49
CA PRO A 229 -0.27 6.37 -1.25
C PRO A 229 -0.95 7.73 -1.48
N VAL A 230 -1.85 8.08 -0.56
CA VAL A 230 -2.52 9.40 -0.55
C VAL A 230 -1.80 10.27 0.48
N LEU A 231 -1.11 11.30 0.02
CA LEU A 231 -0.43 12.25 0.90
C LEU A 231 -1.39 13.34 1.35
N ALA A 232 -1.44 13.63 2.64
CA ALA A 232 -2.02 14.88 3.11
C ALA A 232 -1.14 16.08 2.70
N SER A 233 -1.72 17.27 2.63
CA SER A 233 -1.09 18.48 2.05
C SER A 233 0.32 18.80 2.57
N ASN A 234 0.64 18.46 3.80
CA ASN A 234 1.91 18.77 4.45
C ASN A 234 2.78 17.54 4.78
N MET A 235 2.44 16.38 4.22
CA MET A 235 3.28 15.18 4.26
C MET A 235 4.28 15.20 3.10
N ILE A 236 5.48 14.72 3.37
CA ILE A 236 6.58 14.68 2.41
C ILE A 236 6.93 13.22 2.14
N PRO A 237 6.86 12.75 0.88
CA PRO A 237 7.27 11.40 0.51
C PRO A 237 8.79 11.27 0.65
N VAL A 238 9.24 10.15 1.23
CA VAL A 238 10.68 9.95 1.47
C VAL A 238 11.15 8.55 1.09
N TYR A 239 12.43 8.47 0.71
CA TYR A 239 13.17 7.23 0.56
C TYR A 239 14.48 7.32 1.35
N TYR A 240 15.05 6.17 1.66
CA TYR A 240 16.32 6.09 2.37
C TYR A 240 17.46 5.85 1.38
N ASP A 241 18.48 6.69 1.45
CA ASP A 241 19.71 6.51 0.70
C ASP A 241 20.72 5.75 1.57
N GLU A 242 20.88 4.46 1.30
CA GLU A 242 21.81 3.60 2.05
C GLU A 242 23.27 4.02 1.90
N THR A 243 23.63 4.72 0.82
CA THR A 243 25.03 5.17 0.59
C THR A 243 25.42 6.31 1.53
N SER A 244 24.50 7.24 1.75
CA SER A 244 24.73 8.41 2.62
C SER A 244 24.08 8.28 4.01
N ASP A 245 23.38 7.16 4.27
CA ASP A 245 22.72 6.82 5.54
C ASP A 245 21.72 7.91 5.99
N VAL A 246 20.92 8.42 5.04
CA VAL A 246 19.97 9.51 5.28
C VAL A 246 18.65 9.33 4.55
N TRP A 247 17.59 9.92 5.10
CA TRP A 247 16.31 10.06 4.41
C TRP A 247 16.35 11.22 3.43
N LYS A 248 15.84 10.98 2.23
CA LYS A 248 15.74 11.97 1.16
C LYS A 248 14.31 12.09 0.66
N LYS A 249 13.95 13.27 0.13
CA LYS A 249 12.68 13.46 -0.54
C LYS A 249 12.58 12.56 -1.75
N ALA A 250 11.50 11.75 -1.79
CA ALA A 250 11.19 10.87 -2.92
C ALA A 250 10.48 11.63 -4.06
N ASP A 251 10.51 11.04 -5.24
CA ASP A 251 9.66 11.45 -6.35
C ASP A 251 8.24 10.86 -6.18
N ALA A 252 7.26 11.72 -5.87
CA ALA A 252 5.87 11.31 -5.65
C ALA A 252 5.22 10.65 -6.89
N SER A 253 5.74 10.88 -8.10
CA SER A 253 5.29 10.17 -9.31
C SER A 253 5.67 8.68 -9.30
N ASN A 254 6.66 8.32 -8.51
CA ASN A 254 7.21 6.97 -8.36
C ASN A 254 7.63 6.32 -9.69
N THR A 255 8.18 7.12 -10.58
CA THR A 255 8.65 6.67 -11.90
C THR A 255 10.14 6.89 -12.09
N ASN A 256 10.80 7.61 -11.18
CA ASN A 256 12.22 7.91 -11.23
C ASN A 256 13.02 7.00 -10.28
N LYS A 257 13.74 6.03 -10.85
CA LYS A 257 14.58 5.09 -10.09
C LYS A 257 15.73 5.74 -9.30
N THR A 258 16.10 6.98 -9.62
CA THR A 258 17.11 7.73 -8.83
C THR A 258 16.55 8.19 -7.49
N ASN A 259 15.26 8.50 -7.43
CA ASN A 259 14.56 8.95 -6.22
C ASN A 259 13.27 8.16 -6.02
N PRO A 260 13.36 6.81 -5.88
CA PRO A 260 12.19 5.95 -5.80
C PRO A 260 11.38 6.27 -4.54
N TRP A 261 10.09 5.99 -4.56
CA TRP A 261 9.26 6.21 -3.38
C TRP A 261 8.77 4.90 -2.76
N TYR A 262 8.14 4.02 -3.55
CA TYR A 262 7.59 2.78 -3.01
C TYR A 262 7.51 1.68 -4.05
N SER A 263 7.46 0.46 -3.53
CA SER A 263 7.11 -0.74 -4.27
C SER A 263 6.48 -1.78 -3.34
N TYR A 264 5.29 -2.24 -3.72
CA TYR A 264 4.62 -3.40 -3.12
C TYR A 264 4.79 -4.64 -4.01
N ASN A 265 5.77 -4.65 -4.89
CA ASN A 265 6.10 -5.81 -5.70
C ASN A 265 6.53 -6.98 -4.79
N SER A 266 6.03 -8.19 -5.06
CA SER A 266 6.39 -9.39 -4.30
C SER A 266 7.82 -9.88 -4.58
N THR A 267 8.44 -9.37 -5.65
CA THR A 267 9.81 -9.73 -6.09
C THR A 267 10.53 -8.51 -6.66
N GLY A 268 11.85 -8.66 -6.91
CA GLY A 268 12.67 -7.65 -7.58
C GLY A 268 13.40 -6.71 -6.63
N GLU A 269 14.12 -5.76 -7.22
CA GLU A 269 15.05 -4.83 -6.55
C GLU A 269 14.39 -4.03 -5.42
N TYR A 270 13.13 -3.64 -5.60
CA TYR A 270 12.40 -2.79 -4.64
C TYR A 270 11.41 -3.58 -3.76
N LYS A 271 11.55 -4.92 -3.65
CA LYS A 271 10.71 -5.70 -2.73
C LYS A 271 10.83 -5.19 -1.31
N GLY A 272 9.69 -4.97 -0.63
CA GLY A 272 9.63 -4.49 0.75
C GLY A 272 9.90 -3.00 0.92
N MET A 273 9.97 -2.23 -0.17
CA MET A 273 10.03 -0.77 -0.13
C MET A 273 8.62 -0.19 0.02
N TRP A 274 7.99 -0.43 1.17
CA TRP A 274 6.68 0.20 1.44
C TRP A 274 6.81 1.72 1.48
N ALA A 275 5.76 2.41 1.07
CA ALA A 275 5.80 3.87 0.98
C ALA A 275 5.99 4.51 2.36
N ASN A 276 6.96 5.39 2.46
CA ASN A 276 7.23 6.19 3.66
C ASN A 276 6.92 7.66 3.38
N ALA A 277 6.36 8.34 4.38
CA ALA A 277 6.18 9.78 4.38
C ALA A 277 6.49 10.36 5.76
N VAL A 278 6.85 11.63 5.81
CA VAL A 278 7.19 12.31 7.05
C VAL A 278 6.43 13.63 7.20
N THR A 279 6.20 14.04 8.45
CA THR A 279 5.97 15.45 8.79
C THR A 279 7.25 16.02 9.37
N VAL A 280 7.50 17.28 9.13
CA VAL A 280 8.70 17.98 9.59
C VAL A 280 8.35 19.19 10.45
N LYS A 281 9.34 19.72 11.15
CA LYS A 281 9.20 20.95 11.93
C LYS A 281 8.58 22.06 11.09
N ASP A 282 7.68 22.81 11.67
CA ASP A 282 6.94 23.88 11.01
C ASP A 282 7.84 24.89 10.30
N THR A 283 8.96 25.26 10.95
CA THR A 283 9.96 26.19 10.42
C THR A 283 10.58 25.75 9.09
N ASN A 284 10.67 24.45 8.82
CA ASN A 284 11.34 23.89 7.66
C ASN A 284 10.37 23.27 6.64
N ARG A 285 9.07 23.20 6.97
CA ARG A 285 8.05 22.46 6.18
C ARG A 285 7.97 22.96 4.75
N GLN A 286 7.81 24.24 4.53
CA GLN A 286 7.70 24.80 3.17
C GLN A 286 8.98 24.60 2.35
N THR A 287 10.16 24.64 2.99
CA THR A 287 11.42 24.33 2.34
C THR A 287 11.45 22.94 1.76
N TYR A 288 11.05 21.92 2.55
CA TYR A 288 11.05 20.54 2.07
C TYR A 288 9.88 20.22 1.13
N LEU A 289 8.71 20.84 1.30
CA LEU A 289 7.61 20.69 0.35
C LEU A 289 8.00 21.19 -1.05
N ASN A 290 8.76 22.28 -1.13
CA ASN A 290 9.20 22.87 -2.39
C ASN A 290 10.54 22.30 -2.91
N ALA A 291 11.25 21.51 -2.12
CA ALA A 291 12.52 20.92 -2.51
C ALA A 291 12.36 19.92 -3.66
N THR A 292 13.40 19.74 -4.46
CA THR A 292 13.45 18.71 -5.52
C THR A 292 13.62 17.31 -4.90
N PRO A 293 13.11 16.24 -5.55
CA PRO A 293 13.44 14.87 -5.17
C PRO A 293 14.96 14.67 -5.05
N GLY A 294 15.41 13.88 -4.08
CA GLY A 294 16.82 13.68 -3.73
C GLY A 294 17.36 14.63 -2.65
N THR A 295 16.61 15.67 -2.27
CA THR A 295 17.00 16.57 -1.17
C THR A 295 16.98 15.81 0.16
N THR A 296 18.08 15.89 0.92
CA THR A 296 18.20 15.29 2.26
C THR A 296 17.25 15.96 3.26
N ILE A 297 16.57 15.14 4.06
CA ILE A 297 15.74 15.58 5.18
C ILE A 297 16.37 15.03 6.47
N PRO A 298 17.09 15.86 7.23
CA PRO A 298 17.74 15.42 8.46
C PRO A 298 16.75 14.88 9.48
N MET A 299 17.12 13.82 10.22
CA MET A 299 16.27 13.22 11.25
C MET A 299 15.85 14.23 12.33
N ASP A 300 16.70 15.23 12.61
CA ASP A 300 16.37 16.29 13.57
C ASP A 300 15.22 17.19 13.12
N ASP A 301 14.98 17.30 11.82
CA ASP A 301 13.87 18.08 11.26
C ASP A 301 12.58 17.27 11.16
N ILE A 302 12.64 15.94 11.26
CA ILE A 302 11.47 15.06 11.19
C ILE A 302 10.75 15.06 12.56
N ASN A 303 9.44 15.28 12.52
CA ASN A 303 8.56 15.09 13.67
C ASN A 303 7.98 13.67 13.68
N THR A 304 7.35 13.23 12.59
CA THR A 304 6.68 11.93 12.51
C THR A 304 6.98 11.22 11.21
N MET A 305 7.12 9.90 11.28
CA MET A 305 7.34 9.00 10.15
C MET A 305 6.18 8.03 10.02
N TRP A 306 5.72 7.80 8.81
CA TRP A 306 4.53 7.03 8.48
C TRP A 306 4.81 6.04 7.36
N VAL A 307 4.11 4.89 7.40
CA VAL A 307 4.17 3.86 6.36
C VAL A 307 2.75 3.65 5.82
N TRP A 308 2.60 3.63 4.50
CA TRP A 308 1.32 3.41 3.84
C TRP A 308 0.94 1.94 3.83
N ILE A 309 -0.27 1.64 4.23
CA ILE A 309 -0.89 0.32 4.13
C ILE A 309 -1.97 0.41 3.05
N PRO A 310 -1.71 -0.10 1.84
CA PRO A 310 -2.67 -0.05 0.74
C PRO A 310 -3.84 -1.00 0.99
N ARG A 311 -5.04 -0.67 0.50
CA ARG A 311 -6.24 -1.51 0.58
C ARG A 311 -6.00 -2.87 -0.04
N PHE A 312 -6.38 -3.91 0.67
CA PHE A 312 -6.32 -5.29 0.21
C PHE A 312 -7.46 -6.14 0.77
N ASN A 313 -7.75 -7.25 0.12
CA ASN A 313 -8.47 -8.37 0.70
C ASN A 313 -7.48 -9.45 1.16
N ALA A 314 -7.87 -10.22 2.16
CA ALA A 314 -7.08 -11.35 2.63
C ALA A 314 -7.98 -12.57 2.87
N VAL A 315 -7.45 -13.75 2.58
CA VAL A 315 -8.06 -14.99 3.04
C VAL A 315 -7.76 -15.13 4.53
N THR A 316 -8.81 -15.25 5.35
CA THR A 316 -8.65 -15.44 6.81
C THR A 316 -7.80 -16.68 7.08
N PRO A 317 -6.68 -16.58 7.81
CA PRO A 317 -5.81 -17.71 8.10
C PRO A 317 -6.53 -18.85 8.83
N SER A 318 -6.10 -20.08 8.56
CA SER A 318 -6.56 -21.27 9.28
C SER A 318 -5.48 -22.34 9.29
N ASN A 319 -5.42 -23.14 10.37
CA ASN A 319 -4.48 -24.26 10.48
C ASN A 319 -3.04 -23.89 10.07
N TYR A 320 -2.54 -22.75 10.58
CA TYR A 320 -1.21 -22.20 10.27
C TYR A 320 -0.94 -22.04 8.76
N ASN A 321 -2.00 -21.86 7.95
CA ASN A 321 -1.92 -21.80 6.48
C ASN A 321 -1.10 -22.93 5.85
N GLY A 322 -1.28 -24.15 6.36
CA GLY A 322 -0.58 -25.34 5.88
C GLY A 322 0.85 -25.51 6.41
N GLY A 323 1.32 -24.61 7.26
CA GLY A 323 2.59 -24.70 7.98
C GLY A 323 2.45 -25.31 9.38
N THR A 324 3.26 -24.82 10.30
CA THR A 324 3.24 -25.18 11.74
C THR A 324 3.19 -23.90 12.57
N ALA A 325 2.96 -24.03 13.90
CA ALA A 325 3.00 -22.87 14.81
C ALA A 325 4.31 -22.08 14.71
N ASP A 326 5.45 -22.76 14.60
CA ASP A 326 6.78 -22.14 14.52
C ASP A 326 7.13 -21.65 13.10
N ASN A 327 6.42 -22.12 12.07
CA ASN A 327 6.63 -21.76 10.66
C ASN A 327 5.29 -21.72 9.94
N PRO A 328 4.43 -20.75 10.21
CA PRO A 328 3.15 -20.61 9.53
C PRO A 328 3.35 -20.22 8.07
N GLY A 329 2.46 -20.70 7.20
CA GLY A 329 2.44 -20.33 5.78
C GLY A 329 1.98 -18.89 5.58
N ALA A 330 2.31 -18.31 4.43
CA ALA A 330 1.96 -16.93 4.10
C ALA A 330 0.45 -16.70 4.10
N ILE A 331 0.05 -15.52 4.55
CA ILE A 331 -1.32 -15.05 4.41
C ILE A 331 -1.54 -14.61 2.97
N ASP A 332 -2.60 -15.12 2.35
CA ASP A 332 -2.96 -14.78 0.97
C ASP A 332 -3.61 -13.39 0.95
N VAL A 333 -2.86 -12.43 0.42
CA VAL A 333 -3.22 -11.02 0.31
C VAL A 333 -3.35 -10.64 -1.15
N THR A 334 -4.45 -9.98 -1.52
CA THR A 334 -4.70 -9.44 -2.85
C THR A 334 -5.04 -7.95 -2.76
N PHE A 335 -4.26 -7.10 -3.41
CA PHE A 335 -4.58 -5.67 -3.49
C PHE A 335 -5.85 -5.45 -4.32
N VAL A 336 -6.76 -4.65 -3.76
CA VAL A 336 -8.07 -4.38 -4.34
C VAL A 336 -8.35 -2.88 -4.41
N LYS A 337 -9.23 -2.47 -5.33
CA LYS A 337 -9.66 -1.09 -5.45
C LYS A 337 -10.86 -0.79 -4.55
N GLN A 338 -11.21 0.50 -4.40
CA GLN A 338 -12.48 0.88 -3.81
C GLN A 338 -13.63 0.25 -4.62
N ASN A 339 -14.72 -0.07 -3.97
CA ASN A 339 -15.86 -0.86 -4.47
C ASN A 339 -15.57 -2.37 -4.70
N GLU A 340 -14.38 -2.86 -4.37
CA GLU A 340 -14.06 -4.28 -4.29
C GLU A 340 -14.01 -4.72 -2.83
N THR A 341 -14.29 -6.00 -2.56
CA THR A 341 -14.26 -6.55 -1.19
C THR A 341 -12.85 -6.44 -0.61
N ALA A 342 -12.76 -5.88 0.58
CA ALA A 342 -11.53 -5.80 1.37
C ALA A 342 -11.80 -6.22 2.82
N ILE A 343 -10.75 -6.44 3.60
CA ILE A 343 -10.88 -6.60 5.05
C ILE A 343 -11.40 -5.29 5.67
N ASP A 344 -12.05 -5.38 6.82
CA ASP A 344 -12.80 -4.28 7.46
C ASP A 344 -11.93 -3.10 7.91
N ALA A 345 -10.63 -3.30 8.10
CA ALA A 345 -9.66 -2.23 8.37
C ALA A 345 -9.71 -1.07 7.34
N PHE A 346 -10.13 -1.36 6.11
CA PHE A 346 -10.25 -0.38 5.03
C PHE A 346 -11.65 0.22 4.90
N THR A 347 -12.47 0.08 5.96
CA THR A 347 -13.76 0.79 6.09
C THR A 347 -13.73 1.62 7.36
N PHE A 348 -13.80 2.93 7.22
CA PHE A 348 -13.77 3.88 8.34
C PHE A 348 -15.11 4.61 8.43
N GLY A 349 -15.94 4.21 9.39
CA GLY A 349 -17.35 4.61 9.41
C GLY A 349 -18.08 4.11 8.17
N ASN A 350 -18.54 5.02 7.34
CA ASN A 350 -19.20 4.71 6.06
C ASN A 350 -18.30 4.89 4.85
N LYS A 351 -17.02 5.19 5.04
CA LYS A 351 -16.08 5.47 3.97
C LYS A 351 -15.17 4.27 3.69
N GLU A 352 -15.05 3.89 2.43
CA GLU A 352 -14.02 2.98 1.95
C GLU A 352 -12.70 3.74 1.75
N LEU A 353 -11.65 3.25 2.38
CA LEU A 353 -10.31 3.79 2.26
C LEU A 353 -9.54 3.09 1.14
N SER A 354 -8.75 3.82 0.37
CA SER A 354 -7.76 3.25 -0.56
C SER A 354 -6.52 2.70 0.16
N GLY A 355 -6.38 3.02 1.44
CA GLY A 355 -5.33 2.65 2.37
C GLY A 355 -5.31 3.62 3.54
N PHE A 356 -4.34 3.46 4.43
CA PHE A 356 -4.11 4.37 5.57
C PHE A 356 -2.61 4.46 5.88
N TRP A 357 -2.22 5.56 6.51
CA TRP A 357 -0.87 5.75 7.04
C TRP A 357 -0.79 5.20 8.47
N TYR A 358 0.19 4.36 8.73
CA TYR A 358 0.44 3.75 10.03
C TYR A 358 1.75 4.28 10.61
N GLY A 359 1.78 4.61 11.88
CA GLY A 359 2.99 5.10 12.55
C GLY A 359 4.15 4.12 12.37
N LYS A 360 5.29 4.61 11.81
CA LYS A 360 6.45 3.77 11.52
C LYS A 360 7.09 3.15 12.76
N PHE A 361 7.04 3.86 13.88
CA PHE A 361 7.56 3.49 15.19
C PHE A 361 6.47 3.68 16.23
N GLU A 362 6.67 3.16 17.44
CA GLU A 362 5.83 3.49 18.59
C GLU A 362 5.76 5.02 18.80
N THR A 363 4.64 5.47 19.34
CA THR A 363 4.47 6.87 19.71
C THR A 363 5.51 7.27 20.77
N SER A 364 6.13 8.42 20.60
CA SER A 364 7.01 9.05 21.56
C SER A 364 6.62 10.50 21.78
N HIS A 365 7.37 11.22 22.63
CA HIS A 365 7.11 12.62 22.93
C HIS A 365 8.40 13.36 23.21
N THR A 366 8.48 14.62 22.82
CA THR A 366 9.70 15.44 22.99
C THR A 366 10.12 15.66 24.45
N THR A 367 9.18 15.64 25.39
CA THR A 367 9.43 15.93 26.81
C THR A 367 8.79 14.93 27.77
N LEU A 368 7.65 14.30 27.41
CA LEU A 368 6.86 13.47 28.34
C LEU A 368 7.21 11.98 28.27
N ALA A 369 7.93 11.51 27.25
CA ALA A 369 8.23 10.09 27.06
C ALA A 369 9.00 9.46 28.23
N SER A 370 9.84 10.25 28.93
CA SER A 370 10.57 9.81 30.12
C SER A 370 9.80 9.98 31.44
N SER A 371 8.59 10.53 31.42
CA SER A 371 7.79 10.73 32.64
C SER A 371 7.22 9.40 33.11
N GLU A 372 7.29 9.15 34.41
CA GLU A 372 6.70 7.98 35.08
C GLU A 372 5.40 8.34 35.82
N THR A 373 4.76 9.43 35.42
CA THR A 373 3.49 9.87 36.00
C THR A 373 2.32 9.32 35.18
N ALA A 374 1.39 8.65 35.82
CA ALA A 374 0.19 8.13 35.19
C ALA A 374 -0.59 9.24 34.43
N ASN A 375 -0.99 8.92 33.20
CA ASN A 375 -1.73 9.82 32.30
C ASN A 375 -1.00 11.16 32.03
N ASN A 376 0.31 11.11 31.84
CA ASN A 376 1.18 12.29 31.73
C ASN A 376 0.86 13.21 30.54
N LEU A 377 0.21 12.71 29.47
CA LEU A 377 -0.32 13.54 28.39
C LEU A 377 -1.40 14.49 28.87
N GLY A 378 -2.24 14.07 29.82
CA GLY A 378 -3.36 14.85 30.31
C GLY A 378 -4.41 15.18 29.25
N CYS A 379 -4.51 14.39 28.19
CA CYS A 379 -5.43 14.60 27.08
C CYS A 379 -6.81 14.05 27.40
N THR A 380 -7.80 14.93 27.60
CA THR A 380 -9.18 14.56 27.93
C THR A 380 -10.19 14.97 26.85
N ASN A 381 -9.73 15.60 25.78
CA ASN A 381 -10.53 16.01 24.63
C ASN A 381 -9.62 16.22 23.39
N GLU A 382 -10.24 16.47 22.24
CA GLU A 382 -9.53 16.61 20.95
C GLU A 382 -8.72 17.90 20.78
N THR A 383 -8.58 18.74 21.82
CA THR A 383 -7.80 19.99 21.75
C THR A 383 -6.64 19.99 22.76
N CYS A 384 -6.00 18.87 22.93
CA CYS A 384 -4.89 18.68 23.86
C CYS A 384 -3.59 19.29 23.34
N SER A 385 -3.07 20.32 23.98
CA SER A 385 -1.83 21.00 23.56
C SER A 385 -0.58 20.12 23.70
N ASN A 386 -0.57 19.17 24.66
CA ASN A 386 0.54 18.22 24.81
C ASN A 386 0.70 17.31 23.59
N ALA A 387 -0.36 17.08 22.81
CA ALA A 387 -0.25 16.33 21.55
C ALA A 387 0.74 16.94 20.55
N ASN A 388 1.00 18.25 20.61
CA ASN A 388 1.99 18.91 19.76
C ASN A 388 3.44 18.46 20.01
N GLY A 389 3.70 17.81 21.13
CA GLY A 389 5.00 17.23 21.46
C GLY A 389 5.16 15.79 20.97
N ILE A 390 4.15 15.18 20.37
CA ILE A 390 4.24 13.82 19.83
C ILE A 390 5.29 13.76 18.73
N ILE A 391 6.13 12.73 18.78
CA ILE A 391 7.06 12.36 17.73
C ILE A 391 6.94 10.87 17.42
N ILE A 392 7.16 10.50 16.15
CA ILE A 392 7.20 9.12 15.69
C ILE A 392 8.48 8.98 14.86
N LYS A 393 9.55 8.56 15.49
CA LYS A 393 10.86 8.42 14.85
C LYS A 393 11.74 7.43 15.60
N PRO A 394 12.83 6.93 15.00
CA PRO A 394 13.71 5.97 15.65
C PRO A 394 14.56 6.60 16.76
N ASN A 395 15.07 5.72 17.61
CA ASN A 395 16.05 6.05 18.65
C ASN A 395 15.56 7.09 19.69
N VAL A 396 14.28 7.05 20.00
CA VAL A 396 13.64 7.84 21.06
C VAL A 396 12.89 6.91 22.01
N THR A 397 12.73 7.32 23.26
CA THR A 397 12.01 6.52 24.25
C THR A 397 10.50 6.52 23.95
N SER A 398 9.86 5.36 23.94
CA SER A 398 8.41 5.24 23.75
C SER A 398 7.63 5.98 24.83
N LEU A 399 6.58 6.67 24.43
CA LEU A 399 5.66 7.34 25.35
C LEU A 399 4.78 6.29 26.05
N ARG A 400 4.83 6.28 27.38
CA ARG A 400 4.17 5.29 28.23
C ARG A 400 3.37 6.01 29.32
N TRP A 401 2.80 5.28 30.28
CA TRP A 401 2.08 5.84 31.42
C TRP A 401 0.80 6.59 31.07
N ASN A 402 0.13 6.22 29.99
CA ASN A 402 -1.17 6.77 29.61
C ASN A 402 -2.20 5.66 29.43
N ASN A 403 -3.44 5.93 29.78
CA ASN A 403 -4.55 5.04 29.51
C ASN A 403 -5.11 5.26 28.08
N PRO A 404 -5.98 4.38 27.58
CA PRO A 404 -6.54 4.47 26.23
C PRO A 404 -7.17 5.84 25.91
N SER A 405 -7.90 6.48 26.83
CA SER A 405 -8.53 7.78 26.54
C SER A 405 -7.51 8.89 26.31
N ASN A 406 -6.39 8.90 27.07
CA ASN A 406 -5.33 9.88 26.88
C ASN A 406 -4.63 9.70 25.53
N PHE A 407 -4.26 8.47 25.16
CA PHE A 407 -3.68 8.17 23.85
C PHE A 407 -4.65 8.52 22.72
N PHE A 408 -5.92 8.16 22.85
CA PHE A 408 -6.95 8.46 21.86
C PHE A 408 -7.09 9.98 21.64
N PHE A 409 -7.28 10.77 22.69
CA PHE A 409 -7.46 12.22 22.53
C PHE A 409 -6.18 12.93 22.09
N ALA A 410 -5.02 12.44 22.47
CA ALA A 410 -3.76 12.93 21.93
C ALA A 410 -3.67 12.71 20.41
N SER A 411 -4.04 11.52 19.93
CA SER A 411 -4.07 11.23 18.49
C SER A 411 -5.05 12.14 17.74
N ARG A 412 -6.27 12.33 18.27
CA ARG A 412 -7.29 13.22 17.68
C ARG A 412 -6.87 14.69 17.65
N SER A 413 -6.06 15.10 18.63
CA SER A 413 -5.58 16.48 18.70
C SER A 413 -4.54 16.81 17.62
N MET A 414 -3.91 15.81 16.97
CA MET A 414 -2.89 16.04 15.96
C MET A 414 -3.43 16.72 14.68
N GLU A 415 -4.70 16.60 14.37
CA GLU A 415 -5.32 17.26 13.22
C GLU A 415 -6.00 18.59 13.54
N GLN A 416 -6.09 18.97 14.81
CA GLN A 416 -6.79 20.18 15.21
C GLN A 416 -6.03 21.44 14.83
N THR A 417 -6.74 22.56 14.71
CA THR A 417 -6.15 23.86 14.36
C THR A 417 -5.00 24.22 15.31
N GLY A 418 -3.86 24.59 14.73
CA GLY A 418 -2.65 24.94 15.49
C GLY A 418 -1.75 23.75 15.84
N ASN A 419 -1.99 22.57 15.24
CA ASN A 419 -1.11 21.43 15.42
C ASN A 419 0.28 21.69 14.81
N SER A 420 1.31 21.03 15.36
CA SER A 420 2.69 21.15 14.90
C SER A 420 3.03 20.33 13.64
N PHE A 421 2.13 19.42 13.22
CA PHE A 421 2.38 18.46 12.14
C PHE A 421 1.99 19.02 10.77
N GLY A 422 1.14 20.03 10.74
CA GLY A 422 0.57 20.62 9.52
C GLY A 422 -0.61 19.84 8.97
N PHE A 423 -1.21 18.95 9.74
CA PHE A 423 -2.41 18.24 9.33
C PHE A 423 -3.61 19.20 9.30
N VAL A 424 -4.49 18.94 8.34
CA VAL A 424 -5.71 19.72 8.13
C VAL A 424 -6.90 18.82 8.42
N SER A 425 -7.72 19.22 9.41
CA SER A 425 -8.83 18.41 9.90
C SER A 425 -9.95 18.14 8.88
N THR A 426 -9.94 18.80 7.72
CA THR A 426 -10.83 18.51 6.59
C THR A 426 -10.26 17.51 5.58
N GLU A 427 -8.97 17.20 5.68
CA GLU A 427 -8.27 16.27 4.77
C GLU A 427 -8.02 14.91 5.42
N VAL A 428 -7.67 14.91 6.70
CA VAL A 428 -7.27 13.71 7.42
C VAL A 428 -8.05 13.50 8.70
N ASP A 429 -8.17 12.24 9.09
CA ASP A 429 -8.60 11.78 10.40
C ASP A 429 -7.41 11.10 11.07
N THR A 430 -6.92 11.69 12.17
CA THR A 430 -5.85 11.13 13.00
C THR A 430 -6.45 10.40 14.19
N HIS A 431 -6.10 9.15 14.42
CA HIS A 431 -6.65 8.37 15.52
C HIS A 431 -5.66 7.32 16.04
N MET A 432 -5.95 6.78 17.21
CA MET A 432 -5.23 5.68 17.81
C MET A 432 -5.55 4.39 17.05
N SER A 433 -4.54 3.57 16.77
CA SER A 433 -4.71 2.31 16.04
C SER A 433 -5.82 1.44 16.62
N LYS A 434 -6.68 0.93 15.75
CA LYS A 434 -7.68 -0.09 16.07
C LYS A 434 -7.10 -1.49 15.92
N ASN A 435 -7.78 -2.48 16.48
CA ASN A 435 -7.34 -3.87 16.35
C ASN A 435 -7.36 -4.40 14.91
N ASN A 436 -8.37 -4.02 14.11
CA ASN A 436 -8.43 -4.39 12.69
C ASN A 436 -7.32 -3.72 11.85
N GLU A 437 -6.89 -2.52 12.20
CA GLU A 437 -5.78 -1.84 11.54
C GLU A 437 -4.44 -2.50 11.87
N TRP A 438 -4.22 -2.88 13.14
CA TRP A 438 -3.09 -3.74 13.53
C TRP A 438 -3.13 -5.07 12.75
N GLY A 439 -4.30 -5.72 12.70
CA GLY A 439 -4.51 -6.97 11.98
C GLY A 439 -4.18 -6.84 10.49
N ALA A 440 -4.54 -5.72 9.86
CA ALA A 440 -4.17 -5.45 8.46
C ALA A 440 -2.65 -5.36 8.29
N VAL A 441 -1.94 -4.67 9.19
CA VAL A 441 -0.47 -4.62 9.16
C VAL A 441 0.13 -6.01 9.36
N ALA A 442 -0.38 -6.80 10.32
CA ALA A 442 0.07 -8.16 10.58
C ALA A 442 -0.11 -9.07 9.35
N TYR A 443 -1.27 -9.01 8.70
CA TYR A 443 -1.55 -9.79 7.49
C TYR A 443 -0.62 -9.41 6.33
N LEU A 444 -0.47 -8.12 6.06
CA LEU A 444 0.42 -7.67 4.99
C LEU A 444 1.89 -8.02 5.29
N THR A 445 2.29 -7.95 6.56
CA THR A 445 3.62 -8.37 7.02
C THR A 445 3.88 -9.84 6.72
N HIS A 446 2.94 -10.72 7.04
CA HIS A 446 3.07 -12.16 6.86
C HIS A 446 2.54 -12.64 5.50
N SER A 447 2.81 -11.87 4.47
CA SER A 447 2.48 -12.14 3.08
C SER A 447 3.72 -12.05 2.18
N ILE A 448 3.56 -12.41 0.90
CA ILE A 448 4.62 -12.26 -0.11
C ILE A 448 5.04 -10.79 -0.34
N TYR A 449 4.24 -9.85 0.08
CA TYR A 449 4.53 -8.41 0.01
C TYR A 449 5.30 -7.87 1.22
N GLY A 450 5.40 -8.67 2.27
CA GLY A 450 6.15 -8.39 3.50
C GLY A 450 7.32 -9.35 3.68
N ARG A 451 7.20 -10.26 4.66
CA ARG A 451 8.29 -11.12 5.13
C ARG A 451 8.33 -12.53 4.52
N CYS A 452 7.39 -12.88 3.65
CA CYS A 452 7.40 -14.18 2.98
C CYS A 452 8.10 -14.11 1.63
N ALA A 453 8.96 -15.08 1.34
CA ALA A 453 9.59 -15.21 0.02
C ALA A 453 8.61 -15.82 -1.00
N ASP A 454 7.77 -16.74 -0.52
CA ASP A 454 6.71 -17.42 -1.25
C ASP A 454 5.57 -17.82 -0.28
N SER A 455 4.64 -18.66 -0.70
CA SER A 455 3.49 -19.08 0.10
C SER A 455 3.83 -19.92 1.36
N THR A 456 5.06 -20.44 1.47
CA THR A 456 5.48 -21.36 2.54
C THR A 456 6.72 -20.90 3.29
N SER A 457 7.46 -19.94 2.74
CA SER A 457 8.76 -19.51 3.26
C SER A 457 8.65 -18.11 3.86
N CYS A 458 8.18 -18.04 5.09
CA CYS A 458 8.05 -16.81 5.86
C CYS A 458 9.13 -16.70 6.94
N THR A 459 9.42 -15.49 7.38
CA THR A 459 10.33 -15.23 8.50
C THR A 459 9.64 -14.38 9.56
N GLU A 460 9.79 -14.75 10.80
CA GLU A 460 9.30 -14.00 11.94
C GLU A 460 9.95 -12.62 12.03
N ILE A 461 9.22 -11.62 12.54
CA ILE A 461 9.77 -10.29 12.85
C ILE A 461 10.77 -10.43 14.02
N GLY A 462 11.92 -9.78 13.91
CA GLY A 462 12.83 -9.60 15.02
C GLY A 462 12.21 -8.74 16.13
N ILE A 463 12.60 -9.02 17.37
CA ILE A 463 12.08 -8.32 18.55
C ILE A 463 12.85 -7.02 18.82
N ASN A 464 12.14 -5.94 19.17
CA ASN A 464 12.76 -4.82 19.87
C ASN A 464 12.91 -5.19 21.36
N ASN A 465 14.06 -5.72 21.73
CA ASN A 465 14.36 -6.11 23.11
C ASN A 465 15.16 -5.05 23.88
N ASN A 466 15.12 -3.80 23.46
CA ASN A 466 15.80 -2.68 24.12
C ASN A 466 15.10 -2.31 25.44
N LYS A 467 15.74 -2.62 26.56
CA LYS A 467 15.19 -2.38 27.92
C LYS A 467 14.99 -0.89 28.28
N SER A 468 15.51 0.03 27.47
CA SER A 468 15.29 1.47 27.61
C SER A 468 14.10 1.94 26.77
N TYR A 469 13.34 1.02 26.13
CA TYR A 469 12.21 1.31 25.27
C TYR A 469 12.56 2.27 24.11
N LEU A 470 13.80 2.16 23.58
CA LEU A 470 14.19 2.94 22.42
C LEU A 470 13.54 2.37 21.17
N THR A 471 12.85 3.21 20.44
CA THR A 471 12.14 2.86 19.21
C THR A 471 13.08 2.47 18.07
N GLY A 472 12.67 1.52 17.23
CA GLY A 472 13.40 1.14 16.04
C GLY A 472 14.66 0.30 16.31
N TYR A 473 14.76 -0.32 17.47
CA TYR A 473 15.81 -1.29 17.75
C TYR A 473 15.37 -2.69 17.32
N GLY A 474 16.33 -3.53 16.98
CA GLY A 474 16.07 -4.89 16.53
C GLY A 474 17.07 -5.90 17.02
N ALA A 475 16.55 -7.11 17.28
CA ALA A 475 17.29 -8.31 17.57
C ALA A 475 16.67 -9.48 16.79
N PRO A 476 17.31 -10.66 16.75
CA PRO A 476 16.64 -11.87 16.24
C PRO A 476 15.33 -12.12 16.97
N ALA A 477 14.33 -12.67 16.27
CA ALA A 477 13.06 -13.10 16.87
C ALA A 477 13.30 -13.95 18.12
N GLY A 478 12.47 -13.79 19.15
CA GLY A 478 12.60 -14.51 20.41
C GLY A 478 13.84 -14.19 21.26
N SER A 479 14.64 -13.18 20.90
CA SER A 479 15.82 -12.81 21.67
C SER A 479 15.43 -12.20 23.01
N ASN A 480 16.06 -12.67 24.10
CA ASN A 480 15.86 -12.17 25.46
C ASN A 480 17.02 -11.30 25.98
N SER A 481 18.00 -11.01 25.14
CA SER A 481 19.16 -10.18 25.49
C SER A 481 19.13 -8.86 24.74
N SER A 482 19.17 -7.75 25.47
CA SER A 482 19.21 -6.40 24.87
C SER A 482 20.37 -6.24 23.88
N GLN A 483 20.07 -5.72 22.71
CA GLN A 483 21.04 -5.48 21.63
C GLN A 483 21.43 -4.00 21.59
N THR A 484 22.73 -3.70 21.71
CA THR A 484 23.23 -2.32 21.66
C THR A 484 23.43 -1.80 20.24
N ASN A 485 23.63 -2.70 19.26
CA ASN A 485 23.92 -2.36 17.86
C ASN A 485 22.73 -2.63 16.94
N GLY A 486 21.53 -2.70 17.49
CA GLY A 486 20.31 -3.05 16.76
C GLY A 486 19.52 -1.84 16.25
N ALA A 487 20.14 -0.67 16.04
CA ALA A 487 19.45 0.51 15.53
C ALA A 487 18.79 0.23 14.16
N TYR A 488 17.68 0.87 13.89
CA TYR A 488 16.74 0.60 12.79
C TYR A 488 17.38 0.55 11.39
N ASN A 489 18.48 1.30 11.18
CA ASN A 489 19.23 1.38 9.91
C ASN A 489 20.36 0.36 9.78
N THR A 490 20.62 -0.45 10.81
CA THR A 490 21.59 -1.56 10.76
C THR A 490 20.94 -2.83 10.22
N GLU A 491 21.75 -3.79 9.74
CA GLU A 491 21.25 -5.08 9.29
C GLU A 491 20.51 -5.85 10.41
N LEU A 492 20.97 -5.71 11.66
CA LEU A 492 20.28 -6.29 12.80
C LEU A 492 18.94 -5.59 13.07
N GLY A 493 18.93 -4.25 13.03
CA GLY A 493 17.73 -3.45 13.23
C GLY A 493 16.64 -3.73 12.21
N LYS A 494 17.00 -3.84 10.93
CA LYS A 494 16.07 -4.17 9.84
C LYS A 494 15.32 -5.51 10.07
N ASN A 495 15.83 -6.41 10.89
CA ASN A 495 15.11 -7.64 11.25
C ASN A 495 13.82 -7.39 12.03
N ALA A 496 13.72 -6.30 12.80
CA ALA A 496 12.51 -5.91 13.51
C ALA A 496 11.50 -5.13 12.64
N SER A 497 11.78 -4.95 11.35
CA SER A 497 10.87 -4.32 10.41
C SER A 497 9.89 -5.33 9.79
N THR A 498 8.68 -4.91 9.53
CA THR A 498 7.62 -5.69 8.87
C THR A 498 7.99 -6.18 7.46
N THR A 499 9.00 -5.59 6.83
CA THR A 499 9.46 -5.95 5.48
C THR A 499 10.88 -6.50 5.44
N ARG A 500 11.57 -6.59 6.59
CA ARG A 500 13.01 -6.86 6.68
C ARG A 500 13.88 -5.85 5.92
N THR A 501 13.32 -4.69 5.60
CA THR A 501 14.01 -3.53 5.01
C THR A 501 13.80 -2.32 5.90
N ILE A 502 14.51 -1.23 5.63
CA ILE A 502 14.33 0.01 6.37
C ILE A 502 12.94 0.66 6.16
N TYR A 503 12.19 0.22 5.15
CA TYR A 503 10.92 0.83 4.74
C TYR A 503 9.69 0.32 5.49
N GLY A 504 9.79 -0.80 6.20
CA GLY A 504 8.67 -1.34 6.98
C GLY A 504 8.40 -0.56 8.27
N ILE A 505 7.44 -1.09 9.03
CA ILE A 505 7.05 -0.62 10.36
C ILE A 505 7.91 -1.35 11.39
N TYR A 506 8.38 -0.65 12.39
CA TYR A 506 9.18 -1.19 13.50
C TYR A 506 8.36 -1.29 14.78
N ASP A 507 8.90 -1.98 15.77
CA ASP A 507 8.33 -2.11 17.11
C ASP A 507 6.96 -2.81 17.13
N MET A 508 6.60 -3.56 16.08
CA MET A 508 5.42 -4.45 16.06
C MET A 508 5.68 -5.76 16.83
N SER A 509 6.89 -5.96 17.31
CA SER A 509 7.35 -7.07 18.14
C SER A 509 8.31 -6.54 19.18
N GLY A 510 7.92 -6.54 20.45
CA GLY A 510 8.70 -6.00 21.56
C GLY A 510 8.61 -4.46 21.65
N GLY A 511 9.57 -3.82 22.34
CA GLY A 511 9.46 -2.42 22.73
C GLY A 511 8.54 -2.27 23.94
N ALA A 512 7.52 -1.43 23.88
CA ALA A 512 6.41 -1.41 24.81
C ALA A 512 5.23 -2.23 24.27
N ASN A 513 4.41 -2.77 25.14
CA ASN A 513 3.08 -3.23 24.71
C ASN A 513 2.31 -2.03 24.12
N GLU A 514 1.47 -2.27 23.13
CA GLU A 514 0.71 -1.19 22.52
C GLU A 514 -0.79 -1.37 22.75
N TYR A 515 -1.43 -0.43 23.48
CA TYR A 515 -2.87 -0.35 23.47
C TYR A 515 -3.38 -0.11 22.05
N VAL A 516 -4.43 -0.81 21.70
CA VAL A 516 -5.24 -0.54 20.51
C VAL A 516 -6.67 -0.20 20.93
N MET A 517 -7.40 0.51 20.09
CA MET A 517 -8.82 0.77 20.27
C MET A 517 -9.64 -0.50 19.94
N GLY A 518 -9.48 -1.50 20.79
CA GLY A 518 -10.16 -2.78 20.76
C GLY A 518 -10.61 -3.13 22.17
N VAL A 519 -11.92 -3.33 22.40
CA VAL A 519 -12.49 -3.44 23.74
C VAL A 519 -13.63 -4.44 23.80
N LEU A 520 -13.77 -5.14 24.94
CA LEU A 520 -14.88 -6.05 25.20
C LEU A 520 -16.18 -5.27 25.46
N ALA A 521 -17.30 -5.77 24.95
CA ALA A 521 -18.63 -5.29 25.24
C ALA A 521 -19.09 -5.67 26.66
N ASP A 522 -19.92 -4.83 27.23
CA ASP A 522 -20.70 -5.17 28.42
C ASP A 522 -21.96 -6.00 28.04
N THR A 523 -22.76 -6.34 29.04
CA THR A 523 -24.01 -7.10 28.85
C THR A 523 -25.08 -6.37 28.04
N ASN A 524 -24.92 -5.07 27.81
CA ASN A 524 -25.79 -4.23 27.00
C ASN A 524 -25.20 -3.95 25.61
N GLY A 525 -24.09 -4.58 25.25
CA GLY A 525 -23.41 -4.37 23.98
C GLY A 525 -22.64 -3.06 23.87
N LYS A 526 -22.28 -2.41 25.00
CA LYS A 526 -21.47 -1.19 25.04
C LYS A 526 -20.05 -1.50 25.49
N ALA A 527 -19.11 -0.66 25.08
CA ALA A 527 -17.72 -0.79 25.48
C ALA A 527 -17.54 -0.69 27.02
N ARG A 528 -16.66 -1.57 27.57
CA ARG A 528 -16.30 -1.55 28.99
C ARG A 528 -15.25 -0.50 29.28
N SER A 529 -15.24 0.06 30.51
CA SER A 529 -14.17 0.96 30.94
C SER A 529 -12.92 0.21 31.40
N GLY A 530 -13.07 -0.77 32.30
CA GLY A 530 -11.93 -1.48 32.88
C GLY A 530 -12.30 -2.34 34.08
N TYR A 531 -11.27 -2.68 34.90
CA TYR A 531 -11.41 -3.56 36.05
C TYR A 531 -12.11 -2.89 37.25
N SER A 532 -11.68 -1.67 37.61
CA SER A 532 -12.20 -0.91 38.73
C SER A 532 -12.06 0.59 38.44
N SER A 533 -12.59 1.44 39.33
CA SER A 533 -12.44 2.89 39.24
C SER A 533 -10.98 3.38 39.29
N SER A 534 -10.07 2.56 39.85
CA SER A 534 -8.63 2.87 39.90
C SER A 534 -7.87 2.32 38.68
N TYR A 535 -8.45 1.33 37.99
CA TYR A 535 -7.87 0.68 36.81
C TYR A 535 -8.88 0.74 35.67
N ASN A 536 -8.84 1.81 34.91
CA ASN A 536 -9.81 2.10 33.86
C ASN A 536 -9.19 2.84 32.68
N SER A 537 -9.85 2.75 31.54
CA SER A 537 -9.45 3.40 30.30
C SER A 537 -9.59 4.91 30.27
N GLY A 538 -10.18 5.51 31.31
CA GLY A 538 -10.61 6.91 31.32
C GLY A 538 -11.95 7.16 30.65
N PHE A 539 -12.48 6.21 29.88
CA PHE A 539 -13.79 6.29 29.25
C PHE A 539 -14.92 5.81 30.18
N THR A 540 -16.11 6.41 30.04
CA THR A 540 -17.34 5.93 30.72
C THR A 540 -17.66 4.52 30.23
N GLY A 541 -17.91 3.60 31.16
CA GLY A 541 -18.27 2.21 30.79
C GLY A 541 -18.49 1.33 32.01
N MET A 542 -18.91 0.08 31.78
CA MET A 542 -19.13 -0.91 32.84
C MET A 542 -17.78 -1.40 33.38
N LEU A 543 -17.66 -1.48 34.69
CA LEU A 543 -16.57 -2.11 35.41
C LEU A 543 -16.83 -3.62 35.58
N LYS A 544 -15.81 -4.38 36.04
CA LYS A 544 -15.91 -5.84 36.29
C LYS A 544 -17.04 -6.19 37.24
N ASP A 545 -17.26 -5.41 38.31
CA ASP A 545 -18.30 -5.64 39.32
C ASP A 545 -19.72 -5.30 38.86
N GLY A 546 -19.88 -4.84 37.60
CA GLY A 546 -21.16 -4.43 37.02
C GLY A 546 -21.56 -3.00 37.29
N THR A 547 -20.77 -2.23 38.04
CA THR A 547 -21.01 -0.79 38.25
C THR A 547 -20.53 0.00 37.02
N THR A 548 -20.94 1.29 36.94
CA THR A 548 -20.50 2.16 35.84
C THR A 548 -19.43 3.12 36.34
N TYR A 549 -18.28 3.10 35.70
CA TYR A 549 -17.31 4.18 35.81
C TYR A 549 -17.79 5.38 34.98
N THR A 550 -17.85 6.54 35.62
CA THR A 550 -18.21 7.80 34.96
C THR A 550 -16.93 8.56 34.63
N GLY A 551 -16.56 8.56 33.40
CA GLY A 551 -15.40 9.26 32.85
C GLY A 551 -15.77 10.03 31.60
N ILE A 552 -14.86 10.04 30.63
CA ILE A 552 -15.07 10.70 29.35
C ILE A 552 -15.98 9.82 28.47
N THR A 553 -16.89 10.43 27.71
CA THR A 553 -17.74 9.70 26.78
C THR A 553 -16.91 8.95 25.74
N PHE A 554 -17.25 7.68 25.48
CA PHE A 554 -16.66 6.91 24.39
C PHE A 554 -16.82 7.65 23.06
N PRO A 555 -15.82 7.60 22.16
CA PRO A 555 -15.92 8.22 20.84
C PRO A 555 -16.94 7.50 19.95
N ASP A 556 -17.14 8.02 18.75
CA ASP A 556 -17.92 7.35 17.69
C ASP A 556 -17.36 5.94 17.42
N SER A 557 -18.26 5.00 17.15
CA SER A 557 -17.93 3.57 16.95
C SER A 557 -16.94 3.30 15.82
N LYS A 558 -16.75 4.22 14.89
CA LYS A 558 -15.72 4.10 13.84
C LYS A 558 -14.28 4.06 14.38
N TYR A 559 -14.08 4.53 15.61
CA TYR A 559 -12.75 4.63 16.24
C TYR A 559 -12.35 3.43 17.09
N TYR A 560 -13.20 2.43 17.26
CA TYR A 560 -12.85 1.24 18.04
C TYR A 560 -13.52 -0.02 17.50
N ASN A 561 -12.90 -1.17 17.78
CA ASN A 561 -13.48 -2.48 17.53
C ASN A 561 -14.13 -2.99 18.83
N LEU A 562 -15.38 -3.43 18.76
CA LEU A 562 -16.13 -3.94 19.89
C LEU A 562 -16.29 -5.46 19.78
N TYR A 563 -15.88 -6.18 20.81
CA TYR A 563 -15.91 -7.63 20.88
C TYR A 563 -16.98 -8.12 21.83
N THR A 564 -17.80 -9.06 21.41
CA THR A 564 -18.94 -9.59 22.21
C THR A 564 -18.75 -11.01 22.70
N GLY A 565 -17.63 -11.65 22.36
CA GLY A 565 -17.32 -13.05 22.69
C GLY A 565 -15.90 -13.21 23.18
N SER A 566 -15.46 -14.46 23.31
CA SER A 566 -14.13 -14.87 23.72
C SER A 566 -13.20 -15.23 22.54
N SER A 567 -13.60 -14.94 21.31
CA SER A 567 -12.84 -15.20 20.09
C SER A 567 -13.31 -14.26 18.98
N TYR A 568 -12.42 -13.97 18.05
CA TYR A 568 -12.73 -13.20 16.85
C TYR A 568 -11.70 -13.50 15.76
N THR A 569 -12.12 -13.55 14.51
CA THR A 569 -11.24 -13.78 13.36
C THR A 569 -11.28 -12.59 12.39
N GLY A 570 -10.18 -12.34 11.69
CA GLY A 570 -10.06 -11.24 10.72
C GLY A 570 -9.26 -10.03 11.21
N HIS A 571 -8.83 -10.01 12.49
CA HIS A 571 -8.04 -8.93 13.09
C HIS A 571 -6.65 -9.40 13.59
N ALA A 572 -6.14 -10.50 13.06
CA ALA A 572 -4.96 -11.20 13.56
C ALA A 572 -5.08 -11.51 15.07
N LEU A 573 -6.15 -12.20 15.44
CA LEU A 573 -6.47 -12.65 16.78
C LEU A 573 -6.51 -14.20 16.82
N THR A 574 -7.69 -14.79 17.08
CA THR A 574 -7.79 -16.24 17.28
C THR A 574 -7.44 -17.08 16.03
N GLU A 575 -7.54 -16.53 14.84
CA GLU A 575 -7.10 -17.19 13.59
C GLU A 575 -5.58 -17.29 13.44
N THR A 576 -4.83 -16.47 14.17
CA THR A 576 -3.36 -16.48 14.20
C THR A 576 -2.82 -16.80 15.59
N GLU A 577 -3.66 -17.35 16.47
CA GLU A 577 -3.30 -17.70 17.83
C GLU A 577 -2.10 -18.67 17.86
N MET A 578 -1.14 -18.39 18.73
CA MET A 578 0.09 -19.18 18.93
C MET A 578 1.02 -19.24 17.71
N TRP A 579 0.82 -18.41 16.67
CA TRP A 579 1.81 -18.28 15.61
C TRP A 579 3.13 -17.77 16.19
N TYR A 580 4.25 -18.44 15.85
CA TYR A 580 5.59 -18.16 16.38
C TYR A 580 5.73 -18.24 17.91
N SER A 581 4.78 -18.82 18.61
CA SER A 581 4.68 -18.80 20.08
C SER A 581 4.40 -17.41 20.66
N ASP A 582 3.86 -16.48 19.86
CA ASP A 582 3.42 -15.18 20.33
C ASP A 582 2.38 -15.34 21.45
N GLY A 583 2.46 -14.51 22.48
CA GLY A 583 1.53 -14.54 23.61
C GLY A 583 0.11 -14.18 23.15
N THR A 584 -0.86 -15.03 23.52
CA THR A 584 -2.26 -14.82 23.12
C THR A 584 -3.18 -14.98 24.33
N ASP A 585 -3.96 -13.95 24.62
CA ASP A 585 -5.00 -13.95 25.63
C ASP A 585 -6.14 -13.03 25.20
N PHE A 586 -7.36 -13.58 25.11
CA PHE A 586 -8.51 -12.82 24.62
C PHE A 586 -9.21 -12.07 25.76
N VAL A 587 -9.59 -10.83 25.52
CA VAL A 587 -10.21 -9.93 26.49
C VAL A 587 -11.36 -10.57 27.28
N ASP A 588 -11.43 -10.24 28.57
CA ASP A 588 -12.47 -10.66 29.49
C ASP A 588 -13.05 -9.49 30.29
N ALA A 589 -14.00 -9.77 31.18
CA ALA A 589 -14.64 -8.71 31.97
C ALA A 589 -13.69 -8.03 32.97
N SER A 590 -12.58 -8.68 33.35
CA SER A 590 -11.57 -8.11 34.24
C SER A 590 -10.60 -7.22 33.47
N ASN A 591 -10.25 -7.64 32.27
CA ASN A 591 -9.25 -7.01 31.42
C ASN A 591 -9.85 -6.83 30.02
N PRO A 592 -10.69 -5.78 29.83
CA PRO A 592 -11.48 -5.63 28.62
C PRO A 592 -10.74 -5.00 27.44
N TRP A 593 -9.49 -4.56 27.62
CA TRP A 593 -8.71 -3.89 26.58
C TRP A 593 -7.65 -4.79 25.99
N PHE A 594 -7.43 -4.68 24.69
CA PHE A 594 -6.32 -5.35 24.02
C PHE A 594 -5.04 -4.54 24.05
N GLU A 595 -3.93 -5.24 24.34
CA GLU A 595 -2.58 -4.82 24.02
C GLU A 595 -2.02 -5.72 22.91
N ARG A 596 -1.12 -5.17 22.10
CA ARG A 596 -0.50 -5.85 20.96
C ARG A 596 1.03 -5.77 21.03
N GLY A 597 1.70 -6.66 20.25
CA GLY A 597 3.14 -6.62 20.03
C GLY A 597 3.97 -7.27 21.10
N GLY A 598 3.49 -7.28 22.35
CA GLY A 598 4.28 -7.70 23.53
C GLY A 598 5.37 -6.70 23.88
N GLY A 599 5.93 -6.81 25.09
CA GLY A 599 7.00 -5.93 25.56
C GLY A 599 8.41 -6.48 25.26
N TYR A 600 9.43 -5.63 25.39
CA TYR A 600 10.84 -5.98 25.16
C TYR A 600 11.33 -7.21 25.94
N TYR A 601 10.65 -7.56 27.02
CA TYR A 601 11.00 -8.65 27.94
C TYR A 601 10.27 -9.98 27.64
N ASN A 602 9.31 -9.98 26.72
CA ASN A 602 8.48 -11.16 26.46
C ASN A 602 9.19 -12.24 25.63
N SER A 603 10.38 -11.96 25.07
CA SER A 603 11.15 -12.95 24.30
C SER A 603 10.32 -13.55 23.16
N THR A 604 10.13 -14.85 23.09
CA THR A 604 9.30 -15.55 22.09
C THR A 604 7.81 -15.22 22.19
N GLY A 605 7.35 -14.62 23.27
CA GLY A 605 5.95 -14.20 23.40
C GLY A 605 5.66 -12.83 22.79
N ALA A 606 6.70 -12.08 22.38
CA ALA A 606 6.51 -10.83 21.64
C ALA A 606 6.47 -11.11 20.14
N GLY A 607 5.54 -10.49 19.42
CA GLY A 607 5.40 -10.65 17.98
C GLY A 607 4.22 -9.92 17.40
N VAL A 608 4.16 -9.84 16.08
CA VAL A 608 3.08 -9.13 15.38
C VAL A 608 1.71 -9.76 15.59
N PHE A 609 1.67 -11.06 15.93
CA PHE A 609 0.45 -11.80 16.25
C PHE A 609 0.15 -11.83 17.76
N ASN A 610 1.02 -11.24 18.58
CA ASN A 610 0.74 -11.11 20.00
C ASN A 610 -0.53 -10.29 20.23
N PHE A 611 -1.41 -10.79 21.07
CA PHE A 611 -2.53 -10.07 21.66
C PHE A 611 -2.73 -10.53 23.11
N VAL A 612 -2.70 -9.59 24.00
CA VAL A 612 -2.91 -9.84 25.43
C VAL A 612 -3.91 -8.83 25.99
N ILE A 613 -4.27 -9.00 27.24
CA ILE A 613 -5.37 -8.30 27.89
C ILE A 613 -4.86 -7.34 28.94
N ASP A 614 -5.54 -6.21 29.09
CA ASP A 614 -5.28 -5.25 30.15
C ASP A 614 -6.59 -4.66 30.72
N SER A 615 -6.48 -4.14 31.93
CA SER A 615 -7.57 -3.47 32.65
C SER A 615 -7.95 -2.10 32.09
N GLY A 616 -7.13 -1.53 31.19
CA GLY A 616 -7.30 -0.20 30.62
C GLY A 616 -6.60 0.91 31.39
N ASP A 617 -5.76 0.60 32.40
CA ASP A 617 -5.04 1.62 33.16
C ASP A 617 -3.73 2.07 32.47
N SER A 618 -3.05 3.04 33.08
CA SER A 618 -1.76 3.50 32.60
C SER A 618 -0.64 2.64 33.15
N GLY A 619 0.23 2.14 32.27
CA GLY A 619 1.33 1.26 32.64
C GLY A 619 2.71 1.77 32.24
N ALA A 620 3.73 1.32 33.02
CA ALA A 620 5.13 1.65 32.79
C ALA A 620 5.71 1.08 31.47
N TYR A 621 5.00 0.13 30.88
CA TYR A 621 5.43 -0.64 29.71
C TYR A 621 4.39 -0.64 28.60
N ILE A 622 3.42 0.27 28.65
CA ILE A 622 2.31 0.34 27.70
C ILE A 622 2.37 1.66 26.93
N SER A 623 2.49 1.57 25.63
CA SER A 623 2.47 2.66 24.66
C SER A 623 1.23 2.58 23.76
N SER A 624 1.24 3.24 22.63
CA SER A 624 0.23 3.15 21.59
C SER A 624 0.81 3.54 20.24
N ARG A 625 0.06 3.25 19.17
CA ARG A 625 0.42 3.64 17.82
C ARG A 625 -0.71 4.41 17.16
N LEU A 626 -0.33 5.26 16.21
CA LEU A 626 -1.23 6.23 15.58
C LEU A 626 -1.46 5.88 14.12
N VAL A 627 -2.63 6.26 13.62
CA VAL A 627 -3.10 6.06 12.25
C VAL A 627 -3.58 7.39 11.66
N ILE A 628 -3.36 7.56 10.36
CA ILE A 628 -3.95 8.65 9.57
C ILE A 628 -4.74 8.02 8.42
N SER A 629 -6.01 8.36 8.33
CA SER A 629 -6.85 8.07 7.16
C SER A 629 -7.29 9.36 6.48
N ASP A 630 -7.63 9.30 5.19
CA ASP A 630 -8.25 10.42 4.50
C ASP A 630 -9.72 10.60 4.91
N LYS A 631 -10.20 11.85 4.96
CA LYS A 631 -11.60 12.22 5.28
C LYS A 631 -12.51 12.26 4.08
#